data_bf9d31f830f4cdc07bef0882c8ac0b0c
#
_entry.id   bf9d31f830f4cdc07bef0882c8ac0b0c
#
_cell.length_a   1.000
_cell.length_b   1.000
_cell.length_c   1.000
_cell.angle_alpha   90.00
_cell.angle_beta   90.00
_cell.angle_gamma   90.00
#
_symmetry.space_group_name_H-M   'P 1'
#
loop_
_entity.id
_entity.type
_entity.pdbx_description
1 polymer ?
#
loop_
_entity_poly.entity_id
_entity_poly.type
_entity_poly.pdbx_seq_one_letter_code
_entity_poly.pdbx_strand_id
1 'polypeptide(L)'
;MGEDVFENMAQNLIEREYSKVFVLMDENTERDCYPILKNYLVNVITIKIKSGEKNKTLKTAELIWQQLHDNFADRQAVMINLGGGVVSDIGGFCAATYKRGIDFINIPTSLLAMVDASIGGKLACDIDSHKNMVGVFAHPKDIYIYSHFLNTLPDSEKRCGLAELSKHALIDSKPLWHDILENSVFELPIINDLIQQSAKIKIKIVKNDPLEKGLRKVLNFGHTIGHAIETWSLKNDKKPLKHGEAIAIGMLCESYISNKLLGLSNKELNQIVHFVGKNFSHYKGQWDVNELISYMKNDKKNYKGNYNFSLLKKVGKDKIDVDCSTDLILESLSYYQGLGQQFPSQLSA
;
A
#
# COMPACT_ATOMS: atom_id res chain seq x y z
N MET A 1 -15.34 5.93 8.76
CA MET A 1 -14.95 4.59 9.22
C MET A 1 -15.87 4.19 10.36
N GLY A 2 -16.35 2.96 10.44
CA GLY A 2 -17.25 2.45 11.48
C GLY A 2 -18.35 1.56 10.92
N GLU A 3 -19.29 1.14 11.77
CA GLU A 3 -20.42 0.26 11.41
C GLU A 3 -21.38 0.96 10.42
N ASP A 4 -21.72 2.22 10.69
CA ASP A 4 -22.68 3.01 9.88
C ASP A 4 -22.05 3.66 8.64
N VAL A 5 -20.92 3.11 8.18
CA VAL A 5 -20.14 3.75 7.09
C VAL A 5 -20.91 3.77 5.77
N PHE A 6 -21.74 2.76 5.50
CA PHE A 6 -22.48 2.65 4.25
C PHE A 6 -23.80 3.43 4.27
N GLU A 7 -24.44 3.60 5.42
CA GLU A 7 -25.57 4.54 5.61
C GLU A 7 -25.11 5.97 5.30
N ASN A 8 -23.98 6.38 5.87
CA ASN A 8 -23.39 7.69 5.61
C ASN A 8 -23.02 7.87 4.13
N MET A 9 -22.49 6.82 3.48
CA MET A 9 -22.20 6.85 2.05
C MET A 9 -23.48 7.02 1.23
N ALA A 10 -24.51 6.24 1.50
CA ALA A 10 -25.79 6.32 0.79
C ALA A 10 -26.40 7.72 0.89
N GLN A 11 -26.40 8.32 2.09
CA GLN A 11 -26.85 9.68 2.30
C GLN A 11 -26.03 10.68 1.47
N ASN A 12 -24.70 10.59 1.49
CA ASN A 12 -23.83 11.46 0.69
C ASN A 12 -24.04 11.32 -0.83
N LEU A 13 -24.34 10.10 -1.32
CA LEU A 13 -24.68 9.89 -2.73
C LEU A 13 -25.98 10.60 -3.12
N ILE A 14 -26.99 10.56 -2.27
CA ILE A 14 -28.28 11.25 -2.48
C ILE A 14 -28.07 12.77 -2.47
N GLU A 15 -27.36 13.31 -1.48
CA GLU A 15 -27.13 14.75 -1.34
C GLU A 15 -26.33 15.35 -2.51
N ARG A 16 -25.45 14.56 -3.15
CA ARG A 16 -24.65 15.01 -4.30
C ARG A 16 -25.36 14.88 -5.65
N GLU A 17 -26.52 14.28 -5.69
CA GLU A 17 -27.38 14.16 -6.88
C GLU A 17 -26.65 13.61 -8.12
N TYR A 18 -25.80 12.58 -7.94
CA TYR A 18 -25.09 11.96 -9.06
C TYR A 18 -26.06 11.39 -10.10
N SER A 19 -25.79 11.65 -11.38
CA SER A 19 -26.62 11.17 -12.50
C SER A 19 -26.63 9.65 -12.62
N LYS A 20 -25.50 9.01 -12.35
CA LYS A 20 -25.30 7.55 -12.37
C LYS A 20 -24.24 7.13 -11.38
N VAL A 21 -24.45 5.97 -10.77
CA VAL A 21 -23.51 5.34 -9.83
C VAL A 21 -22.96 4.06 -10.48
N PHE A 22 -21.65 3.99 -10.64
CA PHE A 22 -20.94 2.81 -11.09
C PHE A 22 -20.20 2.17 -9.93
N VAL A 23 -20.16 0.83 -9.87
CA VAL A 23 -19.37 0.10 -8.87
C VAL A 23 -18.35 -0.76 -9.60
N LEU A 24 -17.09 -0.39 -9.49
CA LEU A 24 -15.95 -1.17 -10.00
C LEU A 24 -15.48 -2.15 -8.92
N MET A 25 -15.35 -3.43 -9.29
CA MET A 25 -14.90 -4.49 -8.40
C MET A 25 -14.19 -5.60 -9.18
N ASP A 26 -13.45 -6.45 -8.49
CA ASP A 26 -12.93 -7.71 -9.04
C ASP A 26 -13.77 -8.92 -8.59
N GLU A 27 -13.46 -10.13 -9.10
CA GLU A 27 -14.22 -11.32 -8.79
C GLU A 27 -14.22 -11.71 -7.29
N ASN A 28 -13.17 -11.35 -6.55
CA ASN A 28 -13.11 -11.63 -5.11
C ASN A 28 -14.01 -10.66 -4.34
N THR A 29 -13.93 -9.38 -4.65
CA THR A 29 -14.74 -8.35 -3.98
C THR A 29 -16.19 -8.38 -4.41
N GLU A 30 -16.49 -8.89 -5.63
CA GLU A 30 -17.86 -9.21 -6.03
C GLU A 30 -18.46 -10.29 -5.13
N ARG A 31 -17.70 -11.35 -4.86
CA ARG A 31 -18.16 -12.49 -4.04
C ARG A 31 -18.29 -12.11 -2.57
N ASP A 32 -17.28 -11.45 -2.00
CA ASP A 32 -17.09 -11.35 -0.56
C ASP A 32 -17.53 -9.99 0.03
N CYS A 33 -17.52 -8.91 -0.77
CA CYS A 33 -17.75 -7.55 -0.28
C CYS A 33 -19.02 -6.91 -0.85
N TYR A 34 -19.29 -7.10 -2.14
CA TYR A 34 -20.44 -6.47 -2.80
C TYR A 34 -21.79 -6.90 -2.24
N PRO A 35 -22.04 -8.15 -1.79
CA PRO A 35 -23.28 -8.54 -1.15
C PRO A 35 -23.68 -7.70 0.07
N ILE A 36 -22.68 -7.16 0.79
CA ILE A 36 -22.89 -6.26 1.93
C ILE A 36 -23.22 -4.86 1.39
N LEU A 37 -22.40 -4.33 0.50
CA LEU A 37 -22.51 -2.97 -0.02
C LEU A 37 -23.83 -2.73 -0.80
N LYS A 38 -24.27 -3.70 -1.60
CA LYS A 38 -25.45 -3.55 -2.47
C LYS A 38 -26.75 -3.20 -1.73
N ASN A 39 -26.83 -3.54 -0.43
CA ASN A 39 -28.02 -3.25 0.38
C ASN A 39 -28.20 -1.74 0.64
N TYR A 40 -27.15 -0.96 0.42
CA TYR A 40 -27.13 0.50 0.62
C TYR A 40 -27.15 1.29 -0.70
N LEU A 41 -27.23 0.60 -1.83
CA LEU A 41 -27.14 1.20 -3.14
C LEU A 41 -28.42 0.96 -3.96
N VAL A 42 -28.84 1.97 -4.71
CA VAL A 42 -30.01 1.89 -5.59
C VAL A 42 -29.59 2.25 -7.02
N ASN A 43 -30.07 1.49 -8.00
CA ASN A 43 -29.84 1.75 -9.45
C ASN A 43 -28.38 1.89 -9.84
N VAL A 44 -27.52 0.96 -9.41
CA VAL A 44 -26.09 0.96 -9.73
C VAL A 44 -25.76 0.10 -10.96
N ILE A 45 -24.72 0.50 -11.67
CA ILE A 45 -24.14 -0.23 -12.80
C ILE A 45 -22.82 -0.83 -12.33
N THR A 46 -22.69 -2.16 -12.41
CA THR A 46 -21.48 -2.84 -11.97
C THR A 46 -20.48 -3.03 -13.11
N ILE A 47 -19.21 -2.75 -12.86
CA ILE A 47 -18.08 -3.01 -13.75
C ILE A 47 -17.17 -4.03 -13.07
N LYS A 48 -16.82 -5.12 -13.78
CA LYS A 48 -16.02 -6.21 -13.24
C LYS A 48 -14.69 -6.32 -13.97
N ILE A 49 -13.62 -6.46 -13.21
CA ILE A 49 -12.28 -6.71 -13.72
C ILE A 49 -11.69 -7.99 -13.11
N LYS A 50 -10.64 -8.50 -13.70
CA LYS A 50 -9.90 -9.63 -13.13
C LYS A 50 -9.06 -9.18 -11.93
N SER A 51 -8.99 -10.01 -10.89
CA SER A 51 -8.18 -9.75 -9.70
C SER A 51 -6.67 -9.89 -9.96
N GLY A 52 -5.88 -9.21 -9.15
CA GLY A 52 -4.43 -9.30 -9.11
C GLY A 52 -3.69 -8.22 -9.92
N GLU A 53 -2.48 -7.91 -9.48
CA GLU A 53 -1.62 -6.83 -9.99
C GLU A 53 -1.39 -6.91 -11.50
N LYS A 54 -1.23 -8.12 -12.06
CA LYS A 54 -1.05 -8.33 -13.52
C LYS A 54 -2.18 -7.77 -14.38
N ASN A 55 -3.32 -7.44 -13.79
CA ASN A 55 -4.47 -6.86 -14.47
C ASN A 55 -4.56 -5.33 -14.31
N LYS A 56 -3.62 -4.69 -13.60
CA LYS A 56 -3.54 -3.22 -13.48
C LYS A 56 -2.91 -2.59 -14.72
N THR A 57 -3.50 -2.79 -15.88
CA THR A 57 -2.95 -2.43 -17.20
C THR A 57 -3.82 -1.40 -17.94
N LEU A 58 -3.24 -0.72 -18.95
CA LEU A 58 -3.99 0.16 -19.84
C LEU A 58 -5.11 -0.57 -20.58
N LYS A 59 -4.94 -1.86 -20.90
CA LYS A 59 -5.98 -2.69 -21.53
C LYS A 59 -7.19 -2.86 -20.60
N THR A 60 -6.97 -3.04 -19.31
CA THR A 60 -8.06 -3.08 -18.33
C THR A 60 -8.70 -1.71 -18.17
N ALA A 61 -7.92 -0.62 -18.22
CA ALA A 61 -8.46 0.73 -18.19
C ALA A 61 -9.36 1.02 -19.40
N GLU A 62 -8.95 0.57 -20.59
CA GLU A 62 -9.76 0.66 -21.80
C GLU A 62 -11.11 -0.03 -21.65
N LEU A 63 -11.13 -1.25 -21.08
CA LEU A 63 -12.38 -1.97 -20.79
C LEU A 63 -13.29 -1.19 -19.83
N ILE A 64 -12.71 -0.56 -18.78
CA ILE A 64 -13.48 0.25 -17.83
C ILE A 64 -14.07 1.48 -18.54
N TRP A 65 -13.28 2.21 -19.33
CA TRP A 65 -13.78 3.37 -20.09
C TRP A 65 -14.87 2.99 -21.09
N GLN A 66 -14.74 1.82 -21.76
CA GLN A 66 -15.77 1.32 -22.65
C GLN A 66 -17.07 1.06 -21.90
N GLN A 67 -17.01 0.40 -20.73
CA GLN A 67 -18.20 0.16 -19.90
C GLN A 67 -18.86 1.45 -19.42
N LEU A 68 -18.07 2.46 -19.04
CA LEU A 68 -18.60 3.78 -18.71
C LEU A 68 -19.30 4.44 -19.90
N HIS A 69 -18.71 4.32 -21.10
CA HIS A 69 -19.26 4.88 -22.34
C HIS A 69 -20.56 4.19 -22.75
N ASP A 70 -20.58 2.87 -22.80
CA ASP A 70 -21.73 2.07 -23.23
C ASP A 70 -22.94 2.24 -22.33
N ASN A 71 -22.70 2.56 -21.05
CA ASN A 71 -23.72 2.86 -20.07
C ASN A 71 -23.99 4.37 -19.92
N PHE A 72 -23.55 5.18 -20.91
CA PHE A 72 -23.84 6.62 -20.99
C PHE A 72 -23.44 7.39 -19.72
N ALA A 73 -22.26 7.10 -19.13
CA ALA A 73 -21.74 7.91 -18.05
C ALA A 73 -21.49 9.34 -18.53
N ASP A 74 -22.03 10.32 -17.82
CA ASP A 74 -21.78 11.74 -18.04
C ASP A 74 -20.76 12.30 -17.04
N ARG A 75 -20.58 13.61 -16.98
CA ARG A 75 -19.64 14.25 -16.05
C ARG A 75 -20.12 14.32 -14.60
N GLN A 76 -21.40 14.07 -14.37
CA GLN A 76 -22.01 14.02 -13.03
C GLN A 76 -22.14 12.57 -12.53
N ALA A 77 -21.61 11.60 -13.26
CA ALA A 77 -21.53 10.22 -12.78
C ALA A 77 -20.45 10.08 -11.69
N VAL A 78 -20.61 9.09 -10.83
CA VAL A 78 -19.61 8.69 -9.81
C VAL A 78 -19.22 7.24 -9.99
N MET A 79 -17.93 6.95 -9.76
CA MET A 79 -17.42 5.58 -9.71
C MET A 79 -16.99 5.20 -8.29
N ILE A 80 -17.60 4.16 -7.74
CA ILE A 80 -17.24 3.55 -6.46
C ILE A 80 -16.24 2.43 -6.74
N ASN A 81 -15.03 2.54 -6.22
CA ASN A 81 -13.98 1.53 -6.32
C ASN A 81 -14.06 0.62 -5.10
N LEU A 82 -14.70 -0.54 -5.22
CA LEU A 82 -14.83 -1.54 -4.16
C LEU A 82 -13.71 -2.57 -4.31
N GLY A 83 -12.58 -2.37 -3.63
CA GLY A 83 -11.46 -3.30 -3.79
C GLY A 83 -10.19 -2.96 -3.04
N GLY A 84 -9.16 -3.76 -3.28
CA GLY A 84 -7.81 -3.51 -2.81
C GLY A 84 -7.10 -2.41 -3.62
N GLY A 85 -5.76 -2.31 -3.46
CA GLY A 85 -4.94 -1.30 -4.12
C GLY A 85 -5.10 -1.30 -5.65
N VAL A 86 -5.17 -2.46 -6.29
CA VAL A 86 -5.35 -2.57 -7.74
C VAL A 86 -6.63 -1.88 -8.22
N VAL A 87 -7.77 -2.19 -7.56
CA VAL A 87 -9.06 -1.59 -7.92
C VAL A 87 -9.08 -0.10 -7.63
N SER A 88 -8.52 0.33 -6.49
CA SER A 88 -8.44 1.75 -6.14
C SER A 88 -7.58 2.54 -7.14
N ASP A 89 -6.42 2.00 -7.54
CA ASP A 89 -5.50 2.66 -8.46
C ASP A 89 -6.10 2.78 -9.87
N ILE A 90 -6.51 1.65 -10.46
CA ILE A 90 -7.02 1.64 -11.84
C ILE A 90 -8.37 2.32 -11.95
N GLY A 91 -9.24 2.13 -10.96
CA GLY A 91 -10.54 2.77 -10.92
C GLY A 91 -10.42 4.29 -10.80
N GLY A 92 -9.60 4.74 -9.85
CA GLY A 92 -9.32 6.17 -9.71
C GLY A 92 -8.67 6.78 -10.96
N PHE A 93 -7.72 6.06 -11.60
CA PHE A 93 -7.12 6.47 -12.87
C PHE A 93 -8.16 6.60 -13.99
N CYS A 94 -9.03 5.60 -14.13
CA CYS A 94 -10.09 5.65 -15.13
C CYS A 94 -11.09 6.79 -14.88
N ALA A 95 -11.50 7.00 -13.64
CA ALA A 95 -12.40 8.09 -13.28
C ALA A 95 -11.75 9.46 -13.54
N ALA A 96 -10.50 9.64 -13.14
CA ALA A 96 -9.78 10.91 -13.31
C ALA A 96 -9.51 11.28 -14.77
N THR A 97 -9.50 10.31 -15.69
CA THR A 97 -9.20 10.51 -17.10
C THR A 97 -10.44 10.47 -18.00
N TYR A 98 -11.50 9.75 -17.61
CA TYR A 98 -12.74 9.68 -18.37
C TYR A 98 -13.43 11.05 -18.44
N LYS A 99 -13.74 11.51 -19.66
CA LYS A 99 -14.35 12.85 -19.91
C LYS A 99 -13.64 14.03 -19.23
N ARG A 100 -12.34 13.94 -18.99
CA ARG A 100 -11.48 14.87 -18.22
C ARG A 100 -11.77 14.90 -16.74
N GLY A 101 -12.29 13.82 -16.20
CA GLY A 101 -12.57 13.57 -14.80
C GLY A 101 -14.07 13.45 -14.50
N ILE A 102 -14.39 12.35 -13.83
CA ILE A 102 -15.64 12.14 -13.07
C ILE A 102 -15.27 11.90 -11.61
N ASP A 103 -16.22 12.09 -10.72
CA ASP A 103 -16.01 11.82 -9.30
C ASP A 103 -15.79 10.32 -9.02
N PHE A 104 -14.98 10.01 -8.02
CA PHE A 104 -14.84 8.64 -7.56
C PHE A 104 -14.72 8.57 -6.03
N ILE A 105 -15.11 7.40 -5.50
CA ILE A 105 -15.13 7.07 -4.08
C ILE A 105 -14.38 5.76 -3.92
N ASN A 106 -13.51 5.66 -2.90
CA ASN A 106 -12.83 4.42 -2.58
C ASN A 106 -13.48 3.71 -1.40
N ILE A 107 -13.76 2.41 -1.57
CA ILE A 107 -14.15 1.48 -0.50
C ILE A 107 -13.07 0.39 -0.43
N PRO A 108 -11.99 0.64 0.32
CA PRO A 108 -10.87 -0.30 0.41
C PRO A 108 -11.30 -1.58 1.13
N THR A 109 -10.94 -2.74 0.55
CA THR A 109 -11.31 -4.05 1.07
C THR A 109 -10.11 -4.87 1.58
N SER A 110 -8.88 -4.42 1.32
CA SER A 110 -7.66 -5.00 1.87
C SER A 110 -7.03 -4.06 2.90
N LEU A 111 -6.32 -4.62 3.89
CA LEU A 111 -5.65 -3.82 4.91
C LEU A 111 -4.68 -2.81 4.28
N LEU A 112 -3.90 -3.23 3.27
CA LEU A 112 -3.01 -2.36 2.52
C LEU A 112 -3.75 -1.15 1.93
N ALA A 113 -4.91 -1.37 1.33
CA ALA A 113 -5.70 -0.27 0.77
C ALA A 113 -6.32 0.61 1.85
N MET A 114 -6.76 0.03 3.00
CA MET A 114 -7.35 0.78 4.10
C MET A 114 -6.38 1.77 4.75
N VAL A 115 -5.10 1.38 4.87
CA VAL A 115 -4.09 2.22 5.53
C VAL A 115 -3.25 3.04 4.55
N ASP A 116 -3.09 2.57 3.30
CA ASP A 116 -2.13 3.16 2.37
C ASP A 116 -2.70 3.43 0.97
N ALA A 117 -2.96 2.43 0.14
CA ALA A 117 -3.15 2.60 -1.30
C ALA A 117 -4.35 3.47 -1.68
N SER A 118 -5.48 3.41 -0.96
CA SER A 118 -6.66 4.25 -1.25
C SER A 118 -6.47 5.72 -0.88
N ILE A 119 -5.40 6.07 -0.14
CA ILE A 119 -5.15 7.38 0.44
C ILE A 119 -3.98 8.06 -0.27
N GLY A 120 -4.17 9.28 -0.75
CA GLY A 120 -3.06 10.10 -1.25
C GLY A 120 -3.04 10.34 -2.75
N GLY A 121 -4.01 9.79 -3.48
CA GLY A 121 -4.31 10.17 -4.86
C GLY A 121 -3.24 9.84 -5.90
N LYS A 122 -2.32 8.96 -5.60
CA LYS A 122 -1.39 8.39 -6.59
C LYS A 122 -2.14 7.28 -7.32
N LEU A 123 -2.55 7.52 -8.56
CA LEU A 123 -3.33 6.60 -9.37
C LEU A 123 -2.51 6.20 -10.59
N ALA A 124 -2.43 4.92 -10.88
CA ALA A 124 -1.57 4.47 -11.97
C ALA A 124 -2.01 3.14 -12.59
N CYS A 125 -1.51 2.93 -13.82
CA CYS A 125 -1.50 1.66 -14.52
C CYS A 125 -0.05 1.24 -14.80
N ASP A 126 0.14 -0.07 -14.95
CA ASP A 126 1.41 -0.67 -15.31
C ASP A 126 1.55 -0.72 -16.83
N ILE A 127 2.79 -0.67 -17.32
CA ILE A 127 3.15 -0.94 -18.71
C ILE A 127 4.14 -2.10 -18.72
N ASP A 128 3.77 -3.19 -19.38
CA ASP A 128 4.55 -4.42 -19.42
C ASP A 128 4.95 -4.90 -18.02
N SER A 129 6.25 -4.97 -17.75
CA SER A 129 6.80 -5.36 -16.43
C SER A 129 7.08 -4.17 -15.49
N HIS A 130 6.74 -2.95 -15.90
CA HIS A 130 7.07 -1.74 -15.14
C HIS A 130 5.83 -1.21 -14.43
N LYS A 131 5.87 -1.25 -13.09
CA LYS A 131 4.78 -0.79 -12.22
C LYS A 131 4.62 0.73 -12.24
N ASN A 132 3.36 1.18 -12.21
CA ASN A 132 2.98 2.59 -11.97
C ASN A 132 3.59 3.61 -12.94
N MET A 133 3.79 3.24 -14.22
CA MET A 133 4.46 4.10 -15.20
C MET A 133 3.55 5.17 -15.80
N VAL A 134 2.25 4.89 -15.92
CA VAL A 134 1.27 5.84 -16.41
C VAL A 134 0.30 6.17 -15.30
N GLY A 135 0.27 7.41 -14.86
CA GLY A 135 -0.55 7.78 -13.73
C GLY A 135 -0.89 9.27 -13.66
N VAL A 136 -1.78 9.56 -12.73
CA VAL A 136 -2.24 10.92 -12.42
C VAL A 136 -2.32 11.10 -10.91
N PHE A 137 -2.27 12.35 -10.47
CA PHE A 137 -2.62 12.71 -9.10
C PHE A 137 -4.09 13.18 -9.08
N ALA A 138 -4.98 12.38 -8.50
CA ALA A 138 -6.36 12.76 -8.26
C ALA A 138 -6.85 12.15 -6.94
N HIS A 139 -7.63 12.93 -6.19
CA HIS A 139 -8.13 12.48 -4.89
C HIS A 139 -9.57 11.97 -5.01
N PRO A 140 -9.91 10.87 -4.31
CA PRO A 140 -11.31 10.46 -4.18
C PRO A 140 -12.11 11.54 -3.44
N LYS A 141 -13.39 11.62 -3.71
CA LYS A 141 -14.32 12.50 -2.95
C LYS A 141 -14.42 12.04 -1.51
N ASP A 142 -14.51 10.72 -1.33
CA ASP A 142 -14.56 10.10 0.00
C ASP A 142 -13.82 8.77 -0.02
N ILE A 143 -13.43 8.32 1.19
CA ILE A 143 -12.91 6.98 1.44
C ILE A 143 -13.74 6.38 2.58
N TYR A 144 -14.45 5.29 2.30
CA TYR A 144 -15.28 4.59 3.27
C TYR A 144 -14.61 3.29 3.69
N ILE A 145 -14.12 3.23 4.93
CA ILE A 145 -13.38 2.08 5.46
C ILE A 145 -14.31 1.25 6.35
N TYR A 146 -14.55 -0.01 5.94
CA TYR A 146 -15.30 -1.02 6.68
C TYR A 146 -14.41 -2.22 6.95
N SER A 147 -13.88 -2.31 8.16
CA SER A 147 -12.83 -3.28 8.51
C SER A 147 -13.30 -4.73 8.53
N HIS A 148 -14.61 -4.98 8.62
CA HIS A 148 -15.15 -6.36 8.52
C HIS A 148 -14.83 -7.05 7.19
N PHE A 149 -14.50 -6.30 6.12
CA PHE A 149 -13.99 -6.91 4.89
C PHE A 149 -12.68 -7.68 5.09
N LEU A 150 -11.94 -7.41 6.16
CA LEU A 150 -10.75 -8.18 6.51
C LEU A 150 -11.06 -9.63 6.95
N ASN A 151 -12.32 -9.95 7.31
CA ASN A 151 -12.69 -11.30 7.72
C ASN A 151 -12.54 -12.33 6.59
N THR A 152 -12.75 -11.90 5.33
CA THR A 152 -12.61 -12.74 4.14
C THR A 152 -11.26 -12.57 3.43
N LEU A 153 -10.44 -11.62 3.89
CA LEU A 153 -9.14 -11.34 3.29
C LEU A 153 -8.14 -12.44 3.68
N PRO A 154 -7.40 -13.03 2.73
CA PRO A 154 -6.34 -13.99 3.03
C PRO A 154 -5.27 -13.43 3.97
N ASP A 155 -4.73 -14.25 4.88
CA ASP A 155 -3.73 -13.81 5.86
C ASP A 155 -2.46 -13.23 5.23
N SER A 156 -2.07 -13.75 4.07
CA SER A 156 -0.93 -13.18 3.34
C SER A 156 -1.19 -11.74 2.86
N GLU A 157 -2.44 -11.37 2.52
CA GLU A 157 -2.82 -10.00 2.17
C GLU A 157 -2.96 -9.12 3.43
N LYS A 158 -3.42 -9.69 4.55
CA LYS A 158 -3.41 -8.98 5.84
C LYS A 158 -1.98 -8.62 6.24
N ARG A 159 -1.01 -9.56 6.09
CA ARG A 159 0.41 -9.28 6.33
C ARG A 159 0.97 -8.19 5.44
N CYS A 160 0.57 -8.13 4.16
CA CYS A 160 0.97 -7.03 3.28
C CYS A 160 0.54 -5.66 3.83
N GLY A 161 -0.69 -5.54 4.29
CA GLY A 161 -1.17 -4.31 4.91
C GLY A 161 -0.51 -4.01 6.26
N LEU A 162 -0.16 -5.05 7.03
CA LEU A 162 0.55 -4.90 8.30
C LEU A 162 1.94 -4.28 8.11
N ALA A 163 2.64 -4.56 7.02
CA ALA A 163 3.91 -3.93 6.70
C ALA A 163 3.75 -2.39 6.59
N GLU A 164 2.76 -1.91 5.85
CA GLU A 164 2.51 -0.48 5.66
C GLU A 164 1.98 0.20 6.94
N LEU A 165 1.11 -0.48 7.68
CA LEU A 165 0.64 -0.02 8.98
C LEU A 165 1.82 0.18 9.94
N SER A 166 2.74 -0.78 9.97
CA SER A 166 3.96 -0.73 10.80
C SER A 166 4.93 0.35 10.33
N LYS A 167 5.07 0.55 9.03
CA LYS A 167 5.84 1.66 8.45
C LYS A 167 5.34 3.01 8.97
N HIS A 168 4.02 3.24 8.94
CA HIS A 168 3.45 4.48 9.46
C HIS A 168 3.74 4.69 10.95
N ALA A 169 3.67 3.63 11.74
CA ALA A 169 4.04 3.68 13.16
C ALA A 169 5.53 4.04 13.36
N LEU A 170 6.41 3.38 12.64
CA LEU A 170 7.86 3.58 12.73
C LEU A 170 8.29 5.00 12.35
N ILE A 171 7.65 5.61 11.36
CA ILE A 171 8.04 6.95 10.89
C ILE A 171 7.42 8.10 11.69
N ASP A 172 6.20 7.96 12.25
CA ASP A 172 5.49 9.10 12.87
C ASP A 172 4.94 8.82 14.28
N SER A 173 4.75 7.56 14.74
CA SER A 173 4.03 7.29 15.99
C SER A 173 4.59 6.14 16.83
N LYS A 174 5.38 6.49 17.85
CA LYS A 174 5.84 5.51 18.82
C LYS A 174 4.70 4.84 19.61
N PRO A 175 3.61 5.53 20.03
CA PRO A 175 2.47 4.85 20.64
C PRO A 175 1.85 3.80 19.74
N LEU A 176 1.58 4.12 18.46
CA LEU A 176 1.04 3.14 17.50
C LEU A 176 1.98 1.94 17.31
N TRP A 177 3.30 2.17 17.31
CA TRP A 177 4.27 1.08 17.26
C TRP A 177 4.16 0.15 18.48
N HIS A 178 3.99 0.72 19.68
CA HIS A 178 3.79 -0.04 20.91
C HIS A 178 2.49 -0.87 20.85
N ASP A 179 1.39 -0.26 20.40
CA ASP A 179 0.11 -0.95 20.25
C ASP A 179 0.21 -2.16 19.29
N ILE A 180 0.97 -2.02 18.19
CA ILE A 180 1.22 -3.12 17.23
C ILE A 180 2.03 -4.26 17.88
N LEU A 181 2.98 -3.95 18.74
CA LEU A 181 3.84 -4.97 19.37
C LEU A 181 3.11 -5.78 20.44
N GLU A 182 2.19 -5.16 21.17
CA GLU A 182 1.58 -5.73 22.36
C GLU A 182 0.21 -6.38 22.14
N ASN A 183 -0.44 -6.09 21.01
CA ASN A 183 -1.80 -6.57 20.75
C ASN A 183 -1.88 -7.64 19.67
N SER A 184 -2.99 -8.36 19.66
CA SER A 184 -3.39 -9.24 18.55
C SER A 184 -3.94 -8.39 17.40
N VAL A 185 -3.05 -7.94 16.52
CA VAL A 185 -3.29 -6.87 15.54
C VAL A 185 -4.54 -7.07 14.68
N PHE A 186 -4.92 -8.32 14.38
CA PHE A 186 -6.04 -8.63 13.49
C PHE A 186 -7.39 -8.85 14.20
N GLU A 187 -7.44 -8.68 15.53
CA GLU A 187 -8.67 -8.80 16.29
C GLU A 187 -9.47 -7.48 16.27
N LEU A 188 -10.79 -7.59 16.11
CA LEU A 188 -11.71 -6.47 16.35
C LEU A 188 -11.92 -6.31 17.88
N PRO A 189 -11.97 -5.08 18.42
CA PRO A 189 -11.89 -3.76 17.76
C PRO A 189 -10.47 -3.22 17.55
N ILE A 190 -9.42 -3.95 17.95
CA ILE A 190 -8.02 -3.49 17.93
C ILE A 190 -7.63 -3.02 16.52
N ILE A 191 -7.90 -3.85 15.50
CA ILE A 191 -7.53 -3.49 14.12
C ILE A 191 -8.21 -2.19 13.65
N ASN A 192 -9.42 -1.87 14.12
CA ASN A 192 -10.11 -0.64 13.79
C ASN A 192 -9.32 0.59 14.25
N ASP A 193 -8.84 0.58 15.49
CA ASP A 193 -8.08 1.69 16.06
C ASP A 193 -6.73 1.84 15.35
N LEU A 194 -6.06 0.72 15.05
CA LEU A 194 -4.78 0.72 14.33
C LEU A 194 -4.94 1.29 12.91
N ILE A 195 -5.96 0.88 12.17
CA ILE A 195 -6.27 1.42 10.83
C ILE A 195 -6.53 2.93 10.93
N GLN A 196 -7.34 3.36 11.89
CA GLN A 196 -7.68 4.78 12.04
C GLN A 196 -6.44 5.63 12.35
N GLN A 197 -5.58 5.18 13.27
CA GLN A 197 -4.34 5.87 13.62
C GLN A 197 -3.39 5.94 12.41
N SER A 198 -3.19 4.81 11.72
CA SER A 198 -2.32 4.71 10.54
C SER A 198 -2.83 5.60 9.39
N ALA A 199 -4.13 5.56 9.06
CA ALA A 199 -4.72 6.40 8.04
C ALA A 199 -4.58 7.90 8.37
N LYS A 200 -4.75 8.31 9.63
CA LYS A 200 -4.53 9.70 10.07
C LYS A 200 -3.09 10.16 9.82
N ILE A 201 -2.10 9.31 10.08
CA ILE A 201 -0.68 9.60 9.80
C ILE A 201 -0.50 9.87 8.30
N LYS A 202 -0.97 8.95 7.45
CA LYS A 202 -0.84 9.12 6.01
C LYS A 202 -1.55 10.37 5.49
N ILE A 203 -2.80 10.60 5.92
CA ILE A 203 -3.57 11.80 5.54
C ILE A 203 -2.81 13.07 5.93
N LYS A 204 -2.25 13.14 7.14
CA LYS A 204 -1.43 14.27 7.60
C LYS A 204 -0.23 14.51 6.68
N ILE A 205 0.51 13.47 6.33
CA ILE A 205 1.68 13.56 5.45
C ILE A 205 1.29 14.01 4.05
N VAL A 206 0.25 13.42 3.46
CA VAL A 206 -0.25 13.74 2.11
C VAL A 206 -0.77 15.17 2.03
N LYS A 207 -1.51 15.64 3.05
CA LYS A 207 -2.01 17.04 3.09
C LYS A 207 -0.87 18.06 3.07
N ASN A 208 0.25 17.76 3.72
CA ASN A 208 1.39 18.65 3.79
C ASN A 208 2.26 18.61 2.51
N ASP A 209 2.24 17.50 1.77
CA ASP A 209 3.02 17.35 0.54
C ASP A 209 2.27 16.44 -0.47
N PRO A 210 1.25 16.95 -1.16
CA PRO A 210 0.42 16.15 -2.06
C PRO A 210 1.19 15.52 -3.23
N LEU A 211 2.25 16.19 -3.72
CA LEU A 211 3.01 15.81 -4.91
C LEU A 211 4.35 15.12 -4.60
N GLU A 212 4.63 14.82 -3.32
CA GLU A 212 5.86 14.12 -2.89
C GLU A 212 7.17 14.84 -3.29
N LYS A 213 7.19 16.13 -3.11
CA LYS A 213 8.40 16.94 -3.36
C LYS A 213 9.34 17.06 -2.15
N GLY A 214 8.85 16.74 -0.95
CA GLY A 214 9.57 16.88 0.33
C GLY A 214 9.11 15.86 1.37
N LEU A 215 8.32 16.31 2.35
CA LEU A 215 7.92 15.52 3.52
C LEU A 215 7.35 14.14 3.19
N ARG A 216 6.55 14.03 2.12
CA ARG A 216 5.91 12.75 1.75
C ARG A 216 6.92 11.66 1.38
N LYS A 217 8.17 12.01 1.07
CA LYS A 217 9.25 11.04 0.85
C LYS A 217 9.47 10.12 2.06
N VAL A 218 9.08 10.54 3.27
CA VAL A 218 9.17 9.71 4.48
C VAL A 218 8.44 8.37 4.32
N LEU A 219 7.35 8.32 3.55
CA LEU A 219 6.61 7.10 3.23
C LEU A 219 7.43 6.08 2.42
N ASN A 220 8.60 6.48 1.92
CA ASN A 220 9.53 5.58 1.22
C ASN A 220 10.49 4.82 2.17
N PHE A 221 10.35 4.98 3.49
CA PHE A 221 11.08 4.13 4.43
C PHE A 221 10.77 2.65 4.17
N GLY A 222 11.80 1.83 4.05
CA GLY A 222 11.70 0.42 3.67
C GLY A 222 11.54 0.15 2.16
N HIS A 223 11.28 1.18 1.36
CA HIS A 223 10.94 1.00 -0.05
C HIS A 223 12.13 0.99 -1.00
N THR A 224 13.25 1.63 -0.66
CA THR A 224 14.41 1.67 -1.55
C THR A 224 15.00 0.26 -1.71
N ILE A 225 15.23 -0.44 -0.61
CA ILE A 225 15.70 -1.83 -0.62
C ILE A 225 14.53 -2.78 -0.95
N GLY A 226 13.35 -2.54 -0.37
CA GLY A 226 12.18 -3.39 -0.55
C GLY A 226 11.75 -3.54 -2.02
N HIS A 227 11.65 -2.45 -2.78
CA HIS A 227 11.31 -2.50 -4.21
C HIS A 227 12.36 -3.22 -5.06
N ALA A 228 13.65 -3.08 -4.71
CA ALA A 228 14.69 -3.82 -5.40
C ALA A 228 14.53 -5.34 -5.19
N ILE A 229 14.26 -5.76 -3.95
CA ILE A 229 14.01 -7.16 -3.60
C ILE A 229 12.71 -7.66 -4.26
N GLU A 230 11.63 -6.87 -4.24
CA GLU A 230 10.38 -7.19 -4.92
C GLU A 230 10.60 -7.42 -6.42
N THR A 231 11.31 -6.51 -7.07
CA THR A 231 11.64 -6.60 -8.50
C THR A 231 12.47 -7.85 -8.82
N TRP A 232 13.46 -8.14 -7.98
CA TRP A 232 14.29 -9.33 -8.13
C TRP A 232 13.45 -10.61 -7.98
N SER A 233 12.62 -10.69 -6.95
CA SER A 233 11.75 -11.83 -6.67
C SER A 233 10.74 -12.06 -7.79
N LEU A 234 10.13 -11.00 -8.32
CA LEU A 234 9.21 -11.09 -9.47
C LEU A 234 9.86 -11.69 -10.73
N LYS A 235 11.17 -11.49 -10.94
CA LYS A 235 11.89 -12.01 -12.10
C LYS A 235 12.42 -13.42 -11.91
N ASN A 236 12.79 -13.78 -10.68
CA ASN A 236 13.60 -14.97 -10.41
C ASN A 236 12.84 -16.08 -9.67
N ASP A 237 11.77 -15.74 -8.91
CA ASP A 237 11.07 -16.72 -8.10
C ASP A 237 9.83 -17.29 -8.79
N LYS A 238 9.60 -18.59 -8.63
CA LYS A 238 8.34 -19.23 -9.07
C LYS A 238 7.12 -18.72 -8.29
N LYS A 239 7.31 -18.36 -7.02
CA LYS A 239 6.33 -17.73 -6.14
C LYS A 239 6.93 -16.43 -5.62
N PRO A 240 6.73 -15.31 -6.33
CA PRO A 240 7.30 -14.04 -5.95
C PRO A 240 6.83 -13.56 -4.58
N LEU A 241 7.69 -12.80 -3.91
CA LEU A 241 7.31 -12.06 -2.70
C LEU A 241 6.18 -11.10 -2.99
N LYS A 242 5.24 -11.01 -2.06
CA LYS A 242 4.24 -9.96 -2.07
C LYS A 242 4.87 -8.63 -1.66
N HIS A 243 4.27 -7.53 -2.09
CA HIS A 243 4.76 -6.19 -1.79
C HIS A 243 5.12 -5.99 -0.31
N GLY A 244 4.19 -6.26 0.61
CA GLY A 244 4.43 -6.07 2.05
C GLY A 244 5.53 -6.97 2.62
N GLU A 245 5.76 -8.16 2.06
CA GLU A 245 6.87 -9.03 2.46
C GLU A 245 8.21 -8.40 2.08
N ALA A 246 8.31 -7.88 0.87
CA ALA A 246 9.50 -7.18 0.40
C ALA A 246 9.75 -5.88 1.18
N ILE A 247 8.69 -5.11 1.47
CA ILE A 247 8.80 -3.88 2.28
C ILE A 247 9.23 -4.19 3.72
N ALA A 248 8.75 -5.28 4.32
CA ALA A 248 9.18 -5.70 5.66
C ALA A 248 10.70 -5.99 5.71
N ILE A 249 11.24 -6.66 4.68
CA ILE A 249 12.69 -6.88 4.53
C ILE A 249 13.40 -5.53 4.37
N GLY A 250 12.89 -4.66 3.51
CA GLY A 250 13.43 -3.32 3.29
C GLY A 250 13.45 -2.49 4.58
N MET A 251 12.38 -2.48 5.36
CA MET A 251 12.32 -1.78 6.65
C MET A 251 13.37 -2.30 7.63
N LEU A 252 13.61 -3.62 7.67
CA LEU A 252 14.64 -4.19 8.53
C LEU A 252 16.04 -3.74 8.10
N CYS A 253 16.37 -3.85 6.80
CA CYS A 253 17.66 -3.40 6.26
C CYS A 253 17.86 -1.90 6.47
N GLU A 254 16.86 -1.07 6.19
CA GLU A 254 16.91 0.38 6.35
C GLU A 254 16.94 0.80 7.83
N SER A 255 16.38 -0.02 8.76
CA SER A 255 16.56 0.16 10.20
C SER A 255 17.99 -0.13 10.65
N TYR A 256 18.64 -1.13 10.06
CA TYR A 256 20.07 -1.39 10.31
C TYR A 256 20.92 -0.19 9.84
N ILE A 257 20.66 0.33 8.65
CA ILE A 257 21.33 1.53 8.15
C ILE A 257 21.05 2.74 9.07
N SER A 258 19.81 2.89 9.55
CA SER A 258 19.40 3.92 10.51
C SER A 258 20.20 3.83 11.83
N ASN A 259 20.44 2.62 12.32
CA ASN A 259 21.28 2.39 13.51
C ASN A 259 22.71 2.87 13.30
N LYS A 260 23.30 2.58 12.14
CA LYS A 260 24.67 2.96 11.81
C LYS A 260 24.84 4.48 11.56
N LEU A 261 23.90 5.08 10.82
CA LEU A 261 24.06 6.48 10.37
C LEU A 261 23.38 7.53 11.26
N LEU A 262 22.24 7.19 11.86
CA LEU A 262 21.38 8.17 12.53
C LEU A 262 21.22 7.91 14.05
N GLY A 263 21.78 6.82 14.55
CA GLY A 263 21.75 6.51 15.99
C GLY A 263 20.42 5.88 16.47
N LEU A 264 19.64 5.23 15.57
CA LEU A 264 18.55 4.35 16.00
C LEU A 264 19.10 3.38 17.03
N SER A 265 18.48 3.29 18.21
CA SER A 265 19.03 2.47 19.31
C SER A 265 19.00 0.97 18.97
N ASN A 266 19.97 0.20 19.52
CA ASN A 266 19.97 -1.26 19.36
C ASN A 266 18.68 -1.90 19.91
N LYS A 267 18.07 -1.31 20.94
CA LYS A 267 16.79 -1.77 21.50
C LYS A 267 15.68 -1.65 20.46
N GLU A 268 15.58 -0.51 19.78
CA GLU A 268 14.57 -0.27 18.75
C GLU A 268 14.82 -1.13 17.49
N LEU A 269 16.08 -1.28 17.06
CA LEU A 269 16.44 -2.18 15.98
C LEU A 269 16.03 -3.63 16.30
N ASN A 270 16.32 -4.12 17.52
CA ASN A 270 15.94 -5.47 17.93
C ASN A 270 14.41 -5.66 18.00
N GLN A 271 13.65 -4.63 18.39
CA GLN A 271 12.18 -4.67 18.34
C GLN A 271 11.68 -4.82 16.90
N ILE A 272 12.26 -4.10 15.93
CA ILE A 272 11.91 -4.20 14.52
C ILE A 272 12.27 -5.58 13.96
N VAL A 273 13.47 -6.09 14.27
CA VAL A 273 13.90 -7.45 13.90
C VAL A 273 12.93 -8.50 14.43
N HIS A 274 12.57 -8.41 15.71
CA HIS A 274 11.63 -9.35 16.33
C HIS A 274 10.24 -9.28 15.70
N PHE A 275 9.74 -8.08 15.46
CA PHE A 275 8.45 -7.86 14.80
C PHE A 275 8.42 -8.46 13.38
N VAL A 276 9.44 -8.20 12.57
CA VAL A 276 9.55 -8.75 11.22
C VAL A 276 9.64 -10.28 11.29
N GLY A 277 10.49 -10.82 12.17
CA GLY A 277 10.62 -12.27 12.36
C GLY A 277 9.35 -12.97 12.81
N LYS A 278 8.53 -12.31 13.64
CA LYS A 278 7.24 -12.86 14.13
C LYS A 278 6.17 -12.89 13.04
N ASN A 279 6.10 -11.88 12.18
CA ASN A 279 4.98 -11.66 11.27
C ASN A 279 5.26 -12.03 9.82
N PHE A 280 6.54 -12.15 9.42
CA PHE A 280 6.95 -12.42 8.06
C PHE A 280 7.94 -13.58 8.02
N SER A 281 7.79 -14.44 7.02
CA SER A 281 8.74 -15.55 6.83
C SER A 281 10.10 -15.03 6.38
N HIS A 282 11.18 -15.66 6.85
CA HIS A 282 12.51 -15.34 6.34
C HIS A 282 12.62 -15.71 4.86
N TYR A 283 12.93 -14.73 4.02
CA TYR A 283 13.15 -14.96 2.61
C TYR A 283 14.58 -15.49 2.38
N LYS A 284 14.68 -16.72 1.89
CA LYS A 284 15.95 -17.44 1.66
C LYS A 284 16.49 -17.26 0.23
N GLY A 285 15.97 -16.29 -0.51
CA GLY A 285 16.42 -16.02 -1.88
C GLY A 285 17.93 -15.71 -1.95
N GLN A 286 18.60 -16.36 -2.88
CA GLN A 286 20.01 -16.05 -3.20
C GLN A 286 20.00 -14.95 -4.26
N TRP A 287 19.76 -13.71 -3.83
CA TRP A 287 19.78 -12.57 -4.76
C TRP A 287 21.20 -12.26 -5.25
N ASP A 288 21.29 -11.89 -6.50
CA ASP A 288 22.48 -11.23 -7.01
C ASP A 288 22.51 -9.78 -6.49
N VAL A 289 23.48 -9.51 -5.66
CA VAL A 289 23.65 -8.20 -5.03
C VAL A 289 23.87 -7.10 -6.07
N ASN A 290 24.56 -7.38 -7.17
CA ASN A 290 24.80 -6.41 -8.23
C ASN A 290 23.51 -6.06 -8.96
N GLU A 291 22.62 -7.05 -9.16
CA GLU A 291 21.29 -6.79 -9.70
C GLU A 291 20.45 -5.93 -8.77
N LEU A 292 20.40 -6.24 -7.46
CA LEU A 292 19.68 -5.41 -6.49
C LEU A 292 20.17 -3.95 -6.52
N ILE A 293 21.49 -3.76 -6.52
CA ILE A 293 22.10 -2.44 -6.62
C ILE A 293 21.71 -1.74 -7.94
N SER A 294 21.65 -2.49 -9.06
CA SER A 294 21.20 -1.92 -10.33
C SER A 294 19.74 -1.47 -10.31
N TYR A 295 18.85 -2.24 -9.66
CA TYR A 295 17.44 -1.85 -9.50
C TYR A 295 17.29 -0.61 -8.63
N MET A 296 18.07 -0.51 -7.55
CA MET A 296 18.09 0.69 -6.72
C MET A 296 18.59 1.92 -7.50
N LYS A 297 19.61 1.80 -8.37
CA LYS A 297 20.12 2.92 -9.19
C LYS A 297 19.06 3.51 -10.11
N ASN A 298 18.18 2.68 -10.64
CA ASN A 298 17.09 3.11 -11.54
C ASN A 298 15.90 3.77 -10.82
N ASP A 299 15.91 3.81 -9.49
CA ASP A 299 14.86 4.52 -8.74
C ASP A 299 14.97 6.03 -9.02
N LYS A 300 13.84 6.64 -9.40
CA LYS A 300 13.70 8.07 -9.76
C LYS A 300 14.19 9.04 -8.68
N LYS A 301 14.47 8.54 -7.47
CA LYS A 301 14.90 9.32 -6.30
C LYS A 301 16.40 9.55 -6.23
N ASN A 302 17.19 8.82 -7.00
CA ASN A 302 18.65 8.87 -6.96
C ASN A 302 19.17 10.04 -7.81
N TYR A 303 20.11 10.79 -7.24
CA TYR A 303 20.75 11.93 -7.90
C TYR A 303 22.28 11.79 -7.80
N LYS A 304 22.98 11.96 -8.93
CA LYS A 304 24.47 11.91 -9.01
C LYS A 304 25.12 10.63 -8.48
N GLY A 305 24.43 9.47 -8.56
CA GLY A 305 25.03 8.17 -8.20
C GLY A 305 24.98 7.84 -6.70
N ASN A 306 24.40 8.68 -5.86
CA ASN A 306 24.14 8.39 -4.46
C ASN A 306 22.72 7.83 -4.28
N TYR A 307 22.56 6.89 -3.34
CA TYR A 307 21.27 6.32 -2.98
C TYR A 307 20.62 7.20 -1.93
N ASN A 308 19.43 7.69 -2.23
CA ASN A 308 18.66 8.56 -1.34
C ASN A 308 17.65 7.73 -0.53
N PHE A 309 17.80 7.76 0.79
CA PHE A 309 16.98 7.03 1.73
C PHE A 309 16.12 7.93 2.62
N SER A 310 14.98 7.40 3.02
CA SER A 310 14.23 7.87 4.18
C SER A 310 14.54 6.92 5.34
N LEU A 311 15.14 7.41 6.42
CA LEU A 311 15.66 6.61 7.53
C LEU A 311 15.09 7.06 8.87
N LEU A 312 15.27 6.27 9.92
CA LEU A 312 14.79 6.55 11.28
C LEU A 312 15.91 7.12 12.16
N LYS A 313 15.64 8.25 12.84
CA LYS A 313 16.46 8.70 13.97
C LYS A 313 16.13 7.91 15.25
N LYS A 314 14.87 7.60 15.43
CA LYS A 314 14.27 6.75 16.46
C LYS A 314 12.86 6.37 16.00
N VAL A 315 12.25 5.39 16.63
CA VAL A 315 10.84 5.05 16.38
C VAL A 315 9.95 6.28 16.57
N GLY A 316 9.14 6.58 15.57
CA GLY A 316 8.27 7.77 15.48
C GLY A 316 8.99 9.05 15.05
N LYS A 317 10.24 8.97 14.58
CA LYS A 317 10.98 10.14 14.07
C LYS A 317 11.94 9.76 12.95
N ASP A 318 11.67 10.27 11.78
CA ASP A 318 12.39 10.05 10.54
C ASP A 318 13.44 11.12 10.19
N LYS A 319 14.16 10.86 9.11
CA LYS A 319 14.96 11.80 8.33
C LYS A 319 14.91 11.39 6.86
N ILE A 320 14.48 12.29 6.00
CA ILE A 320 14.50 12.14 4.54
C ILE A 320 15.82 12.59 3.95
N ASP A 321 16.05 12.23 2.70
CA ASP A 321 17.21 12.66 1.89
C ASP A 321 18.56 12.33 2.56
N VAL A 322 18.69 11.08 3.04
CA VAL A 322 19.94 10.58 3.64
C VAL A 322 20.72 9.77 2.61
N ASP A 323 21.93 10.23 2.32
CA ASP A 323 22.85 9.51 1.45
C ASP A 323 23.41 8.27 2.15
N CYS A 324 23.47 7.15 1.41
CA CYS A 324 24.03 5.90 1.90
C CYS A 324 25.02 5.32 0.90
N SER A 325 26.14 4.80 1.41
CA SER A 325 27.14 4.11 0.59
C SER A 325 26.67 2.71 0.17
N THR A 326 27.17 2.25 -0.97
CA THR A 326 26.93 0.88 -1.42
C THR A 326 27.38 -0.14 -0.38
N ASP A 327 28.52 0.06 0.27
CA ASP A 327 29.06 -0.87 1.28
C ASP A 327 28.10 -1.06 2.46
N LEU A 328 27.48 0.03 2.96
CA LEU A 328 26.54 -0.07 4.05
C LEU A 328 25.21 -0.72 3.63
N ILE A 329 24.79 -0.54 2.36
CA ILE A 329 23.65 -1.28 1.81
C ILE A 329 23.96 -2.78 1.81
N LEU A 330 25.15 -3.17 1.34
CA LEU A 330 25.61 -4.56 1.33
C LEU A 330 25.67 -5.16 2.74
N GLU A 331 26.19 -4.39 3.69
CA GLU A 331 26.23 -4.79 5.11
C GLU A 331 24.83 -5.04 5.66
N SER A 332 23.86 -4.19 5.33
CA SER A 332 22.48 -4.34 5.77
C SER A 332 21.78 -5.58 5.18
N LEU A 333 22.03 -5.88 3.91
CA LEU A 333 21.54 -7.10 3.26
C LEU A 333 22.17 -8.37 3.88
N SER A 334 23.47 -8.33 4.16
CA SER A 334 24.18 -9.41 4.84
C SER A 334 23.67 -9.61 6.27
N TYR A 335 23.38 -8.51 6.97
CA TYR A 335 22.76 -8.55 8.30
C TYR A 335 21.41 -9.28 8.26
N TYR A 336 20.51 -8.91 7.31
CA TYR A 336 19.25 -9.61 7.14
C TYR A 336 19.41 -11.11 6.88
N GLN A 337 20.32 -11.49 5.97
CA GLN A 337 20.59 -12.90 5.67
C GLN A 337 21.09 -13.68 6.89
N GLY A 338 21.92 -13.06 7.71
CA GLY A 338 22.42 -13.65 8.96
C GLY A 338 21.37 -13.90 10.03
N LEU A 339 20.21 -13.22 9.95
CA LEU A 339 19.09 -13.40 10.88
C LEU A 339 18.26 -14.67 10.63
N GLY A 340 18.54 -15.42 9.56
CA GLY A 340 17.69 -16.54 9.14
C GLY A 340 17.44 -17.62 10.19
N GLN A 341 18.32 -17.78 11.17
CA GLN A 341 18.14 -18.69 12.31
C GLN A 341 17.18 -18.14 13.39
N GLN A 342 16.93 -16.83 13.41
CA GLN A 342 16.07 -16.16 14.38
C GLN A 342 14.61 -16.07 13.92
N PHE A 343 14.33 -16.41 12.65
CA PHE A 343 12.98 -16.41 12.09
C PHE A 343 12.36 -17.79 12.18
N PRO A 344 11.05 -17.91 12.48
CA PRO A 344 10.38 -19.19 12.46
C PRO A 344 10.45 -19.80 11.05
N SER A 345 10.71 -21.10 10.99
CA SER A 345 10.66 -21.87 9.75
C SER A 345 9.21 -21.91 9.25
N GLN A 346 8.94 -21.14 8.21
CA GLN A 346 7.65 -21.02 7.49
C GLN A 346 6.43 -20.84 8.43
N LEU A 347 5.89 -19.63 8.42
CA LEU A 347 4.49 -19.43 8.83
C LEU A 347 3.67 -20.30 7.87
N SER A 348 2.95 -21.30 8.41
CA SER A 348 2.02 -22.15 7.66
C SER A 348 1.13 -21.28 6.77
N ALA A 349 1.05 -21.66 5.51
CA ALA A 349 0.32 -20.95 4.46
C ALA A 349 -1.18 -20.86 4.73
#